data_fc6a05cc20cd89b8aaf4bfcb782cc8a3
#
_entry.id   fc6a05cc20cd89b8aaf4bfcb782cc8a3
#
_cell.length_a   1.000
_cell.length_b   1.000
_cell.length_c   1.000
_cell.angle_alpha   90.00
_cell.angle_beta   90.00
_cell.angle_gamma   90.00
#
_symmetry.space_group_name_H-M   'P 1'
#
loop_
_entity.id
_entity.type
_entity.pdbx_description
1 polymer ?
#
loop_
_entity_poly.entity_id
_entity_poly.type
_entity_poly.pdbx_seq_one_letter_code
_entity_poly.pdbx_strand_id
1 'polypeptide(L)'
;MPPGIIEWGTTPKDFFERQTAMMWTTTGNLTNVKNNAKFEFGVAMLPAGKRRGSPTGGGNFHIFKKSTPAQQAASLKFIKWITSPARAAQWGIDTGYVAVRPDAWETPVMKQYVAGFPAAAVARDQLQFAVAELSTHDNQRVTKALNDGLQAALTGTKTAEQAMKDSQREAERILRPYRK
;
A
#
# COMPACT_ATOMS: atom_id res chain seq x y z
N MET A 1 9.98 -10.53 -16.30
CA MET A 1 9.75 -10.65 -14.85
C MET A 1 10.90 -11.43 -14.26
N PRO A 2 11.51 -11.03 -13.13
CA PRO A 2 12.56 -11.82 -12.50
C PRO A 2 12.02 -13.21 -12.16
N PRO A 3 12.78 -14.30 -12.40
CA PRO A 3 12.36 -15.62 -11.96
C PRO A 3 12.47 -15.73 -10.45
N GLY A 4 11.48 -16.28 -9.80
CA GLY A 4 11.50 -16.58 -8.36
C GLY A 4 10.32 -16.04 -7.58
N ILE A 5 10.44 -16.12 -6.26
CA ILE A 5 9.42 -15.63 -5.34
C ILE A 5 9.47 -14.10 -5.32
N ILE A 6 8.33 -13.49 -5.56
CA ILE A 6 8.18 -12.02 -5.47
C ILE A 6 8.03 -11.67 -4.00
N GLU A 7 9.03 -11.01 -3.45
CA GLU A 7 9.03 -10.55 -2.07
C GLU A 7 8.98 -9.03 -2.01
N TRP A 8 8.33 -8.53 -0.99
CA TRP A 8 8.18 -7.10 -0.77
C TRP A 8 9.52 -6.34 -0.69
N GLY A 9 10.53 -6.96 -0.06
CA GLY A 9 11.86 -6.36 0.13
C GLY A 9 12.73 -6.36 -1.12
N THR A 10 12.50 -7.24 -2.09
CA THR A 10 13.34 -7.37 -3.29
C THR A 10 12.84 -6.53 -4.47
N THR A 11 11.54 -6.29 -4.57
CA THR A 11 10.94 -5.56 -5.69
C THR A 11 11.57 -4.19 -5.97
N PRO A 12 11.85 -3.32 -4.96
CA PRO A 12 12.52 -2.05 -5.23
C PRO A 12 13.95 -2.23 -5.75
N LYS A 13 14.67 -3.25 -5.28
CA LYS A 13 16.03 -3.55 -5.73
C LYS A 13 16.07 -3.88 -7.21
N ASP A 14 15.19 -4.76 -7.67
CA ASP A 14 15.10 -5.15 -9.09
C ASP A 14 14.86 -3.92 -9.99
N PHE A 15 14.06 -2.95 -9.53
CA PHE A 15 13.85 -1.70 -10.23
C PHE A 15 15.11 -0.82 -10.24
N PHE A 16 15.79 -0.68 -9.11
CA PHE A 16 17.03 0.12 -9.03
C PHE A 16 18.17 -0.46 -9.89
N GLU A 17 18.23 -1.78 -9.99
CA GLU A 17 19.20 -2.51 -10.81
C GLU A 17 18.76 -2.61 -12.29
N ARG A 18 17.63 -1.98 -12.67
CA ARG A 18 17.08 -1.98 -14.03
C ARG A 18 16.74 -3.39 -14.55
N GLN A 19 16.46 -4.33 -13.63
CA GLN A 19 15.98 -5.67 -14.00
C GLN A 19 14.51 -5.65 -14.43
N THR A 20 13.78 -4.61 -14.03
CA THR A 20 12.38 -4.36 -14.42
C THR A 20 12.22 -2.93 -14.91
N ALA A 21 11.46 -2.75 -16.00
CA ALA A 21 11.13 -1.42 -16.54
C ALA A 21 10.03 -0.71 -15.73
N MET A 22 9.20 -1.46 -15.02
CA MET A 22 8.08 -0.94 -14.23
C MET A 22 7.97 -1.72 -12.92
N MET A 23 7.50 -1.05 -11.90
CA MET A 23 7.27 -1.64 -10.58
C MET A 23 5.89 -1.23 -10.05
N TRP A 24 5.13 -2.20 -9.60
CA TRP A 24 3.93 -1.97 -8.79
C TRP A 24 4.29 -2.06 -7.32
N THR A 25 4.07 -0.99 -6.58
CA THR A 25 4.42 -0.95 -5.16
C THR A 25 3.52 -0.01 -4.38
N THR A 26 3.70 0.03 -3.07
CA THR A 26 3.04 1.01 -2.19
C THR A 26 3.60 2.41 -2.39
N THR A 27 2.76 3.41 -2.12
CA THR A 27 3.19 4.81 -2.09
C THR A 27 4.32 5.07 -1.10
N GLY A 28 4.40 4.29 0.01
CA GLY A 28 5.47 4.37 0.99
C GLY A 28 6.88 4.04 0.47
N ASN A 29 7.00 3.55 -0.76
CA ASN A 29 8.30 3.37 -1.42
C ASN A 29 8.74 4.59 -2.25
N LEU A 30 7.90 5.61 -2.43
CA LEU A 30 8.20 6.69 -3.35
C LEU A 30 9.48 7.46 -2.98
N THR A 31 9.65 7.80 -1.71
CA THR A 31 10.88 8.48 -1.25
C THR A 31 12.09 7.57 -1.33
N ASN A 32 11.94 6.26 -1.07
CA ASN A 32 12.99 5.29 -1.30
C ASN A 32 13.41 5.24 -2.78
N VAL A 33 12.45 5.21 -3.70
CA VAL A 33 12.72 5.23 -5.14
C VAL A 33 13.42 6.53 -5.54
N LYS A 34 12.91 7.67 -5.10
CA LYS A 34 13.52 8.99 -5.36
C LYS A 34 14.99 9.06 -4.94
N ASN A 35 15.32 8.47 -3.80
CA ASN A 35 16.67 8.54 -3.23
C ASN A 35 17.64 7.53 -3.85
N ASN A 36 17.16 6.41 -4.34
CA ASN A 36 18.02 5.29 -4.77
C ASN A 36 18.04 5.04 -6.27
N ALA A 37 17.03 5.42 -7.03
CA ALA A 37 17.06 5.30 -8.48
C ALA A 37 18.15 6.25 -9.05
N LYS A 38 19.12 5.67 -9.77
CA LYS A 38 20.20 6.39 -10.46
C LYS A 38 19.86 6.69 -11.92
N PHE A 39 18.59 6.83 -12.23
CA PHE A 39 18.03 7.10 -13.54
C PHE A 39 16.72 7.88 -13.40
N GLU A 40 16.31 8.52 -14.48
CA GLU A 40 15.05 9.23 -14.55
C GLU A 40 13.88 8.23 -14.53
N PHE A 41 12.88 8.47 -13.68
CA PHE A 41 11.69 7.63 -13.57
C PHE A 41 10.42 8.48 -13.49
N GLY A 42 9.32 7.90 -13.92
CA GLY A 42 7.99 8.48 -13.78
C GLY A 42 7.13 7.73 -12.77
N VAL A 43 6.07 8.39 -12.32
CA VAL A 43 5.01 7.79 -11.53
C VAL A 43 3.70 7.97 -12.27
N ALA A 44 2.90 6.92 -12.34
CA ALA A 44 1.60 6.94 -12.99
C ALA A 44 0.54 6.34 -12.10
N MET A 45 -0.71 6.74 -12.33
CA MET A 45 -1.87 6.07 -11.73
C MET A 45 -1.93 4.63 -12.21
N LEU A 46 -2.47 3.74 -11.38
CA LEU A 46 -2.73 2.37 -11.78
C LEU A 46 -3.58 2.32 -13.05
N PRO A 47 -3.28 1.41 -13.99
CA PRO A 47 -4.03 1.31 -15.24
C PRO A 47 -5.48 0.93 -14.98
N ALA A 48 -6.36 1.37 -15.84
CA ALA A 48 -7.76 1.01 -15.81
C ALA A 48 -8.04 -0.24 -16.66
N GLY A 49 -8.86 -1.15 -16.11
CA GLY A 49 -9.57 -2.13 -16.91
C GLY A 49 -10.93 -1.55 -17.33
N LYS A 50 -12.03 -2.20 -16.91
CA LYS A 50 -13.39 -1.66 -17.11
C LYS A 50 -13.62 -0.35 -16.33
N ARG A 51 -12.94 -0.16 -15.24
CA ARG A 51 -12.94 1.05 -14.40
C ARG A 51 -11.58 1.24 -13.74
N ARG A 52 -11.29 2.46 -13.31
CA ARG A 52 -10.16 2.71 -12.40
C ARG A 52 -10.48 2.19 -11.01
N GLY A 53 -9.45 1.76 -10.31
CA GLY A 53 -9.53 1.36 -8.91
C GLY A 53 -8.13 1.29 -8.33
N SER A 54 -8.01 1.55 -7.04
CA SER A 54 -6.78 1.40 -6.29
C SER A 54 -7.12 0.95 -4.89
N PRO A 55 -6.62 -0.20 -4.42
CA PRO A 55 -6.81 -0.58 -3.04
C PRO A 55 -6.11 0.43 -2.13
N THR A 56 -6.77 0.79 -1.04
CA THR A 56 -6.17 1.60 0.03
C THR A 56 -5.99 0.74 1.26
N GLY A 57 -4.73 0.54 1.62
CA GLY A 57 -4.33 -0.01 2.91
C GLY A 57 -3.75 1.07 3.80
N GLY A 58 -3.20 0.68 4.94
CA GLY A 58 -2.51 1.58 5.84
C GLY A 58 -2.50 1.11 7.29
N GLY A 59 -1.79 1.84 8.13
CA GLY A 59 -1.79 1.64 9.57
C GLY A 59 -2.80 2.57 10.26
N ASN A 60 -3.43 2.06 11.31
CA ASN A 60 -4.33 2.83 12.15
C ASN A 60 -3.83 2.85 13.58
N PHE A 61 -4.06 3.96 14.27
CA PHE A 61 -3.84 4.04 15.72
C PHE A 61 -5.06 3.50 16.47
N HIS A 62 -4.82 2.63 17.43
CA HIS A 62 -5.86 2.07 18.29
C HIS A 62 -5.55 2.37 19.75
N ILE A 63 -6.55 2.88 20.50
CA ILE A 63 -6.47 3.05 21.94
C ILE A 63 -7.17 1.86 22.57
N PHE A 64 -6.45 1.05 23.34
CA PHE A 64 -7.01 -0.15 23.95
C PHE A 64 -8.00 0.20 25.05
N LYS A 65 -9.15 -0.48 25.06
CA LYS A 65 -10.23 -0.27 26.05
C LYS A 65 -9.76 -0.47 27.50
N LYS A 66 -8.77 -1.35 27.73
CA LYS A 66 -8.21 -1.64 29.06
C LYS A 66 -7.13 -0.66 29.51
N SER A 67 -6.76 0.33 28.70
CA SER A 67 -5.82 1.38 29.13
C SER A 67 -6.45 2.25 30.20
N THR A 68 -5.61 2.74 31.13
CA THR A 68 -6.08 3.68 32.14
C THR A 68 -6.53 5.01 31.51
N PRO A 69 -7.40 5.79 32.16
CA PRO A 69 -7.82 7.10 31.65
C PRO A 69 -6.64 8.02 31.30
N ALA A 70 -5.59 8.02 32.11
CA ALA A 70 -4.38 8.80 31.85
C ALA A 70 -3.65 8.33 30.60
N GLN A 71 -3.52 7.02 30.38
CA GLN A 71 -2.93 6.45 29.17
C GLN A 71 -3.77 6.74 27.93
N GLN A 72 -5.11 6.67 28.05
CA GLN A 72 -6.00 7.00 26.93
C GLN A 72 -5.87 8.49 26.55
N ALA A 73 -5.83 9.39 27.52
CA ALA A 73 -5.65 10.82 27.30
C ALA A 73 -4.29 11.14 26.65
N ALA A 74 -3.22 10.51 27.13
CA ALA A 74 -1.88 10.66 26.55
C ALA A 74 -1.82 10.12 25.11
N SER A 75 -2.41 8.96 24.84
CA SER A 75 -2.50 8.36 23.50
C SER A 75 -3.27 9.27 22.55
N LEU A 76 -4.40 9.83 22.98
CA LEU A 76 -5.19 10.76 22.17
C LEU A 76 -4.38 12.05 21.86
N LYS A 77 -3.64 12.57 22.84
CA LYS A 77 -2.77 13.74 22.64
C LYS A 77 -1.69 13.43 21.60
N PHE A 78 -1.06 12.27 21.68
CA PHE A 78 -0.08 11.82 20.69
C PHE A 78 -0.69 11.68 19.28
N ILE A 79 -1.85 11.00 19.18
CA ILE A 79 -2.54 10.82 17.90
C ILE A 79 -2.86 12.18 17.26
N LYS A 80 -3.44 13.12 18.02
CA LYS A 80 -3.73 14.46 17.54
C LYS A 80 -2.47 15.22 17.07
N TRP A 81 -1.36 15.03 17.76
CA TRP A 81 -0.10 15.64 17.39
C TRP A 81 0.48 15.05 16.10
N ILE A 82 0.59 13.70 16.00
CA ILE A 82 1.20 13.05 14.84
C ILE A 82 0.34 13.17 13.58
N THR A 83 -0.98 13.30 13.73
CA THR A 83 -1.92 13.52 12.62
C THR A 83 -2.21 15.01 12.36
N SER A 84 -1.48 15.95 12.97
CA SER A 84 -1.61 17.36 12.64
C SER A 84 -1.16 17.64 11.20
N PRO A 85 -1.67 18.70 10.53
CA PRO A 85 -1.36 18.97 9.13
C PRO A 85 0.15 18.99 8.83
N ALA A 86 0.91 19.69 9.67
CA ALA A 86 2.36 19.78 9.50
C ALA A 86 3.08 18.44 9.63
N ARG A 87 2.66 17.58 10.59
CA ARG A 87 3.25 16.25 10.78
C ARG A 87 2.82 15.27 9.69
N ALA A 88 1.56 15.32 9.28
CA ALA A 88 1.07 14.52 8.16
C ALA A 88 1.77 14.89 6.84
N ALA A 89 2.03 16.17 6.60
CA ALA A 89 2.81 16.62 5.46
C ALA A 89 4.24 16.10 5.52
N GLN A 90 4.93 16.28 6.67
CA GLN A 90 6.32 15.82 6.84
C GLN A 90 6.42 14.30 6.66
N TRP A 91 5.51 13.53 7.25
CA TRP A 91 5.45 12.08 7.07
C TRP A 91 5.32 11.67 5.61
N GLY A 92 4.43 12.35 4.87
CA GLY A 92 4.27 12.12 3.43
C GLY A 92 5.55 12.39 2.64
N ILE A 93 6.26 13.46 2.96
CA ILE A 93 7.54 13.82 2.33
C ILE A 93 8.62 12.79 2.65
N ASP A 94 8.76 12.40 3.91
CA ASP A 94 9.83 11.50 4.36
C ASP A 94 9.66 10.07 3.87
N THR A 95 8.42 9.62 3.67
CA THR A 95 8.11 8.23 3.30
C THR A 95 7.62 8.07 1.86
N GLY A 96 6.90 9.06 1.34
CA GLY A 96 6.14 8.98 0.11
C GLY A 96 4.68 8.54 0.30
N TYR A 97 4.27 8.17 1.52
CA TYR A 97 2.85 7.90 1.80
C TYR A 97 1.99 9.13 1.54
N VAL A 98 0.76 8.90 1.10
CA VAL A 98 -0.22 9.97 0.92
C VAL A 98 -0.56 10.55 2.29
N ALA A 99 -0.36 11.87 2.45
CA ALA A 99 -0.76 12.54 3.69
C ALA A 99 -2.26 12.37 3.92
N VAL A 100 -2.62 11.89 5.12
CA VAL A 100 -3.97 11.42 5.49
C VAL A 100 -5.00 12.54 5.68
N ARG A 101 -4.59 13.80 5.51
CA ARG A 101 -5.42 14.99 5.70
C ARG A 101 -5.35 15.90 4.47
N PRO A 102 -6.49 16.39 3.96
CA PRO A 102 -6.48 17.34 2.85
C PRO A 102 -5.69 18.61 3.15
N ASP A 103 -5.81 19.15 4.35
CA ASP A 103 -5.11 20.37 4.78
C ASP A 103 -3.59 20.22 4.93
N ALA A 104 -3.08 18.99 5.03
CA ALA A 104 -1.64 18.73 4.98
C ALA A 104 -1.05 19.06 3.60
N TRP A 105 -1.84 18.90 2.53
CA TRP A 105 -1.44 19.24 1.15
C TRP A 105 -1.42 20.75 0.90
N GLU A 106 -2.09 21.52 1.76
CA GLU A 106 -2.10 22.99 1.71
C GLU A 106 -0.95 23.63 2.48
N THR A 107 -0.17 22.87 3.23
CA THR A 107 0.99 23.38 3.97
C THR A 107 2.07 23.91 3.02
N PRO A 108 2.80 24.98 3.37
CA PRO A 108 3.86 25.52 2.52
C PRO A 108 4.93 24.48 2.16
N VAL A 109 5.33 23.64 3.11
CA VAL A 109 6.35 22.60 2.90
C VAL A 109 5.89 21.55 1.89
N MET A 110 4.63 21.11 1.96
CA MET A 110 4.10 20.13 1.00
C MET A 110 3.93 20.76 -0.39
N LYS A 111 3.44 21.98 -0.48
CA LYS A 111 3.35 22.71 -1.75
C LYS A 111 4.71 22.86 -2.43
N GLN A 112 5.73 23.24 -1.67
CA GLN A 112 7.10 23.34 -2.17
C GLN A 112 7.64 21.98 -2.62
N TYR A 113 7.38 20.91 -1.84
CA TYR A 113 7.80 19.55 -2.18
C TYR A 113 7.16 19.08 -3.49
N VAL A 114 5.85 19.25 -3.65
CA VAL A 114 5.13 18.87 -4.88
C VAL A 114 5.58 19.70 -6.08
N ALA A 115 5.86 20.99 -5.90
CA ALA A 115 6.39 21.84 -6.98
C ALA A 115 7.75 21.33 -7.49
N GLY A 116 8.62 20.86 -6.61
CA GLY A 116 9.91 20.27 -6.97
C GLY A 116 9.86 18.78 -7.36
N PHE A 117 8.78 18.09 -7.01
CA PHE A 117 8.59 16.66 -7.29
C PHE A 117 7.10 16.33 -7.54
N PRO A 118 6.57 16.66 -8.73
CA PRO A 118 5.15 16.49 -9.06
C PRO A 118 4.66 15.03 -8.93
N ALA A 119 5.55 14.06 -9.09
CA ALA A 119 5.25 12.63 -8.91
C ALA A 119 4.62 12.31 -7.54
N ALA A 120 4.92 13.11 -6.50
CA ALA A 120 4.35 12.95 -5.17
C ALA A 120 2.82 13.13 -5.12
N ALA A 121 2.25 13.89 -6.05
CA ALA A 121 0.81 14.14 -6.08
C ALA A 121 0.00 13.03 -6.77
N VAL A 122 0.62 12.17 -7.57
CA VAL A 122 -0.07 11.17 -8.40
C VAL A 122 -0.92 10.22 -7.55
N ALA A 123 -0.38 9.74 -6.43
CA ALA A 123 -1.10 8.84 -5.54
C ALA A 123 -2.26 9.53 -4.81
N ARG A 124 -2.10 10.81 -4.44
CA ARG A 124 -3.20 11.64 -3.91
C ARG A 124 -4.33 11.75 -4.93
N ASP A 125 -3.98 12.07 -6.16
CA ASP A 125 -4.97 12.29 -7.23
C ASP A 125 -5.69 10.99 -7.62
N GLN A 126 -5.07 9.83 -7.35
CA GLN A 126 -5.69 8.53 -7.54
C GLN A 126 -6.70 8.17 -6.45
N LEU A 127 -6.69 8.81 -5.27
CA LEU A 127 -7.61 8.50 -4.17
C LEU A 127 -9.10 8.62 -4.55
N GLN A 128 -9.44 9.44 -5.52
CA GLN A 128 -10.81 9.51 -6.04
C GLN A 128 -11.33 8.17 -6.60
N PHE A 129 -10.44 7.26 -6.93
CA PHE A 129 -10.74 5.91 -7.42
C PHE A 129 -10.44 4.83 -6.38
N ALA A 130 -10.24 5.23 -5.13
CA ALA A 130 -9.88 4.32 -4.07
C ALA A 130 -11.01 3.32 -3.77
N VAL A 131 -10.60 2.09 -3.49
CA VAL A 131 -11.47 1.01 -3.04
C VAL A 131 -10.89 0.39 -1.77
N ALA A 132 -11.76 -0.18 -0.94
CA ALA A 132 -11.30 -0.88 0.25
C ALA A 132 -10.43 -2.10 -0.15
N GLU A 133 -9.39 -2.35 0.61
CA GLU A 133 -8.65 -3.60 0.54
C GLU A 133 -9.54 -4.79 0.87
N LEU A 134 -9.18 -5.96 0.35
CA LEU A 134 -9.81 -7.22 0.72
C LEU A 134 -9.75 -7.39 2.24
N SER A 135 -10.92 -7.48 2.85
CA SER A 135 -11.06 -7.70 4.29
C SER A 135 -12.09 -8.80 4.55
N THR A 136 -11.64 -9.87 5.19
CA THR A 136 -12.46 -11.05 5.52
C THR A 136 -12.18 -11.52 6.93
N HIS A 137 -13.03 -12.42 7.45
CA HIS A 137 -12.63 -13.23 8.59
C HIS A 137 -11.34 -14.00 8.23
N ASP A 138 -10.46 -14.20 9.22
CA ASP A 138 -9.18 -14.89 9.04
C ASP A 138 -8.38 -14.36 7.81
N ASN A 139 -8.34 -13.03 7.68
CA ASN A 139 -7.86 -12.33 6.49
C ASN A 139 -6.45 -12.75 6.08
N GLN A 140 -5.55 -12.97 7.04
CA GLN A 140 -4.18 -13.38 6.75
C GLN A 140 -4.11 -14.71 5.99
N ARG A 141 -4.92 -15.70 6.39
CA ARG A 141 -4.95 -17.01 5.73
C ARG A 141 -5.60 -16.95 4.36
N VAL A 142 -6.67 -16.15 4.22
CA VAL A 142 -7.32 -15.93 2.91
C VAL A 142 -6.37 -15.23 1.95
N THR A 143 -5.70 -14.17 2.39
CA THR A 143 -4.70 -13.45 1.58
C THR A 143 -3.53 -14.37 1.20
N LYS A 144 -3.06 -15.22 2.14
CA LYS A 144 -2.02 -16.20 1.83
C LYS A 144 -2.45 -17.17 0.74
N ALA A 145 -3.66 -17.71 0.80
CA ALA A 145 -4.18 -18.62 -0.22
C ALA A 145 -4.21 -17.95 -1.61
N LEU A 146 -4.60 -16.68 -1.69
CA LEU A 146 -4.56 -15.91 -2.93
C LEU A 146 -3.12 -15.72 -3.43
N ASN A 147 -2.22 -15.30 -2.55
CA ASN A 147 -0.82 -15.05 -2.91
C ASN A 147 -0.11 -16.33 -3.39
N ASP A 148 -0.34 -17.46 -2.71
CA ASP A 148 0.21 -18.77 -3.10
C ASP A 148 -0.29 -19.16 -4.52
N GLY A 149 -1.56 -18.91 -4.83
CA GLY A 149 -2.10 -19.14 -6.16
C GLY A 149 -1.52 -18.23 -7.22
N LEU A 150 -1.42 -16.93 -6.94
CA LEU A 150 -0.77 -15.98 -7.84
C LEU A 150 0.68 -16.39 -8.11
N GLN A 151 1.42 -16.76 -7.06
CA GLN A 151 2.79 -17.22 -7.18
C GLN A 151 2.89 -18.46 -8.08
N ALA A 152 2.02 -19.46 -7.87
CA ALA A 152 2.01 -20.68 -8.67
C ALA A 152 1.70 -20.41 -10.16
N ALA A 153 0.81 -19.47 -10.45
CA ALA A 153 0.51 -19.05 -11.81
C ALA A 153 1.69 -18.30 -12.46
N LEU A 154 2.28 -17.36 -11.73
CA LEU A 154 3.39 -16.52 -12.24
C LEU A 154 4.68 -17.30 -12.49
N THR A 155 4.94 -18.33 -11.69
CA THR A 155 6.10 -19.22 -11.86
C THR A 155 5.86 -20.38 -12.84
N GLY A 156 4.64 -20.49 -13.40
CA GLY A 156 4.30 -21.56 -14.33
C GLY A 156 4.09 -22.93 -13.66
N THR A 157 4.04 -23.02 -12.34
CA THR A 157 3.81 -24.28 -11.60
C THR A 157 2.40 -24.78 -11.80
N LYS A 158 1.43 -23.88 -12.02
CA LYS A 158 0.04 -24.17 -12.35
C LYS A 158 -0.44 -23.24 -13.45
N THR A 159 -1.48 -23.65 -14.19
CA THR A 159 -2.19 -22.69 -15.03
C THR A 159 -2.88 -21.63 -14.16
N ALA A 160 -3.11 -20.44 -14.69
CA ALA A 160 -3.82 -19.38 -13.94
C ALA A 160 -5.22 -19.84 -13.49
N GLU A 161 -5.94 -20.58 -14.35
CA GLU A 161 -7.25 -21.12 -14.01
C GLU A 161 -7.18 -22.10 -12.84
N GLN A 162 -6.26 -23.07 -12.88
CA GLN A 162 -6.09 -24.05 -11.81
C GLN A 162 -5.67 -23.38 -10.50
N ALA A 163 -4.72 -22.45 -10.56
CA ALA A 163 -4.24 -21.70 -9.41
C ALA A 163 -5.38 -20.93 -8.72
N MET A 164 -6.21 -20.23 -9.49
CA MET A 164 -7.34 -19.46 -8.94
C MET A 164 -8.45 -20.36 -8.39
N LYS A 165 -8.74 -21.50 -9.04
CA LYS A 165 -9.70 -22.50 -8.49
C LYS A 165 -9.23 -23.07 -7.16
N ASP A 166 -7.94 -23.35 -7.02
CA ASP A 166 -7.36 -23.87 -5.79
C ASP A 166 -7.39 -22.80 -4.67
N SER A 167 -7.05 -21.56 -4.99
CA SER A 167 -7.15 -20.42 -4.07
C SER A 167 -8.59 -20.21 -3.58
N GLN A 168 -9.56 -20.28 -4.49
CA GLN A 168 -10.98 -20.16 -4.13
C GLN A 168 -11.42 -21.26 -3.17
N ARG A 169 -11.09 -22.52 -3.46
CA ARG A 169 -11.43 -23.63 -2.57
C ARG A 169 -10.81 -23.50 -1.18
N GLU A 170 -9.55 -23.07 -1.12
CA GLU A 170 -8.88 -22.87 0.16
C GLU A 170 -9.49 -21.69 0.94
N ALA A 171 -9.78 -20.57 0.28
CA ALA A 171 -10.48 -19.45 0.90
C ALA A 171 -11.85 -19.86 1.45
N GLU A 172 -12.63 -20.65 0.70
CA GLU A 172 -13.92 -21.18 1.15
C GLU A 172 -13.78 -22.13 2.34
N ARG A 173 -12.75 -22.97 2.36
CA ARG A 173 -12.44 -23.84 3.49
C ARG A 173 -12.12 -23.04 4.75
N ILE A 174 -11.32 -22.00 4.63
CA ILE A 174 -10.94 -21.09 5.72
C ILE A 174 -12.17 -20.37 6.26
N LEU A 175 -13.03 -19.89 5.37
CA LEU A 175 -14.20 -19.08 5.74
C LEU A 175 -15.41 -19.91 6.19
N ARG A 176 -15.38 -21.25 6.04
CA ARG A 176 -16.50 -22.12 6.42
C ARG A 176 -17.02 -21.88 7.84
N PRO A 177 -16.19 -21.75 8.90
CA PRO A 177 -16.66 -21.51 10.26
C PRO A 177 -17.41 -20.19 10.45
N TYR A 178 -17.28 -19.24 9.53
CA TYR A 178 -17.87 -17.91 9.60
C TYR A 178 -19.10 -17.73 8.72
N ARG A 179 -19.49 -18.75 7.98
CA ARG A 179 -20.76 -18.77 7.22
C ARG A 179 -21.91 -18.98 8.21
N LYS A 180 -22.85 -18.02 8.23
CA LYS A 180 -24.14 -18.15 8.94
C LYS A 180 -25.13 -18.89 8.06
#